data_52cb571e46756c215d0017c109bbb3f5
#
_entry.id   52cb571e46756c215d0017c109bbb3f5
#
_cell.length_a   1.000
_cell.length_b   1.000
_cell.length_c   1.000
_cell.angle_alpha   90.00
_cell.angle_beta   90.00
_cell.angle_gamma   90.00
#
_symmetry.space_group_name_H-M   'P 1'
#
loop_
_entity.id
_entity.type
_entity.pdbx_description
1 polymer ?
#
loop_
_entity_poly.entity_id
_entity_poly.type
_entity_poly.pdbx_seq_one_letter_code
_entity_poly.pdbx_strand_id
1 'polypeptide(L)'
;YLVESSEGVDLLLEESISCSKIVDDNALDFVLNWSTQPVKNLMSESYVNLIPTTQGGSHLNGFKGGLLDAVKEFCEFRNLIPKGLKITADDVIQYSTFVVSSKLTNPQFSGQTKERLDSKDHQAFVATTTKDILSIWFNQHTEEGEKLAELAIISAQARIKETKVVDRKKSFQGLALPGKLSDCNSTDLNETELFFVEGDSAGGSAKQSRERKFQAIMPLKGKILNTWDLESSEIIKSAEIKDIATAIGVNPGSPDIDSLRYGKICILADADSDGLHIATLLCALFLRHYKPLILAGHIYVAMPPLFRIDCAKEVFYALDEAEKDSIIKKLKLKKGKPKIEIQRFKGLGEMNPSQLRETVMDPKTRRLVQLTVRPSENVNSMMDLLLSKKNAGARKEWLEKRGKIVSV
;
A
#
# COMPACT_ATOMS: atom_id res chain seq x y z
N TYR A 1 -3.10 -35.27 24.49
CA TYR A 1 -1.81 -34.58 24.27
C TYR A 1 -1.98 -33.37 23.35
N LEU A 2 -2.48 -33.51 22.09
CA LEU A 2 -2.63 -32.37 21.16
C LEU A 2 -3.58 -31.31 21.73
N VAL A 3 -4.70 -31.69 22.30
CA VAL A 3 -5.68 -30.78 22.92
C VAL A 3 -5.10 -30.10 24.16
N GLU A 4 -4.42 -30.84 25.03
CA GLU A 4 -3.75 -30.27 26.22
C GLU A 4 -2.62 -29.33 25.86
N SER A 5 -1.86 -29.63 24.80
CA SER A 5 -0.76 -28.76 24.32
C SER A 5 -1.25 -27.53 23.54
N SER A 6 -2.56 -27.49 23.22
CA SER A 6 -3.22 -26.37 22.55
C SER A 6 -4.12 -25.56 23.50
N GLU A 7 -3.86 -25.60 24.83
CA GLU A 7 -4.62 -24.81 25.80
C GLU A 7 -4.60 -23.31 25.44
N GLY A 8 -5.80 -22.73 25.36
CA GLY A 8 -5.98 -21.30 24.99
C GLY A 8 -6.03 -21.02 23.47
N VAL A 9 -6.04 -22.05 22.64
CA VAL A 9 -6.24 -21.94 21.18
C VAL A 9 -7.65 -22.38 20.83
N ASP A 10 -8.39 -21.52 20.13
CA ASP A 10 -9.71 -21.89 19.57
C ASP A 10 -9.50 -22.82 18.37
N LEU A 11 -9.78 -24.11 18.57
CA LEU A 11 -9.66 -25.11 17.53
C LEU A 11 -10.91 -25.12 16.62
N LEU A 12 -10.71 -25.40 15.35
CA LEU A 12 -11.76 -25.44 14.34
C LEU A 12 -12.68 -26.67 14.52
N LEU A 13 -12.06 -27.80 14.88
CA LEU A 13 -12.77 -29.07 15.07
C LEU A 13 -12.90 -29.37 16.54
N GLU A 14 -14.10 -29.76 16.98
CA GLU A 14 -14.35 -30.26 18.34
C GLU A 14 -13.54 -31.53 18.62
N GLU A 15 -13.52 -32.45 17.63
CA GLU A 15 -12.70 -33.65 17.65
C GLU A 15 -11.61 -33.57 16.59
N SER A 16 -10.36 -33.76 16.99
CA SER A 16 -9.22 -33.76 16.07
C SER A 16 -9.27 -34.98 15.14
N ILE A 17 -8.90 -34.79 13.88
CA ILE A 17 -8.78 -35.91 12.94
C ILE A 17 -7.61 -36.77 13.37
N SER A 18 -7.87 -38.05 13.59
CA SER A 18 -6.86 -39.04 13.94
C SER A 18 -6.82 -40.18 12.91
N CYS A 19 -5.61 -40.65 12.66
CA CYS A 19 -5.36 -41.77 11.76
C CYS A 19 -4.35 -42.73 12.38
N SER A 20 -4.59 -44.03 12.23
CA SER A 20 -3.62 -45.10 12.45
C SER A 20 -3.72 -46.08 11.30
N LYS A 21 -2.72 -46.14 10.43
CA LYS A 21 -2.71 -47.01 9.25
C LYS A 21 -1.40 -47.79 9.17
N ILE A 22 -1.53 -49.11 8.99
CA ILE A 22 -0.42 -50.01 8.80
C ILE A 22 -0.57 -50.64 7.41
N VAL A 23 0.47 -50.62 6.61
CA VAL A 23 0.53 -51.29 5.31
C VAL A 23 1.90 -51.92 5.18
N ASP A 24 1.96 -53.21 5.09
CA ASP A 24 3.19 -54.01 5.10
C ASP A 24 4.08 -53.66 6.30
N ASP A 25 5.32 -53.21 6.02
CA ASP A 25 6.32 -52.83 7.04
C ASP A 25 6.27 -51.34 7.39
N ASN A 26 5.30 -50.59 6.85
CA ASN A 26 5.16 -49.16 7.08
C ASN A 26 3.93 -48.85 7.93
N ALA A 27 4.06 -47.94 8.87
CA ALA A 27 2.91 -47.42 9.61
C ALA A 27 2.93 -45.88 9.63
N LEU A 28 1.75 -45.31 9.60
CA LEU A 28 1.50 -43.88 9.75
C LEU A 28 0.44 -43.65 10.79
N ASP A 29 0.81 -42.91 11.84
CA ASP A 29 -0.11 -42.42 12.85
C ASP A 29 -0.07 -40.89 12.77
N PHE A 30 -1.23 -40.22 12.75
CA PHE A 30 -1.25 -38.75 12.87
C PHE A 30 -2.49 -38.25 13.60
N VAL A 31 -2.38 -37.11 14.21
CA VAL A 31 -3.49 -36.31 14.74
C VAL A 31 -3.37 -34.91 14.19
N LEU A 32 -4.48 -34.33 13.75
CA LEU A 32 -4.53 -33.05 13.05
C LEU A 32 -5.77 -32.24 13.46
N ASN A 33 -5.56 -30.95 13.69
CA ASN A 33 -6.62 -29.96 13.88
C ASN A 33 -6.15 -28.59 13.34
N TRP A 34 -7.01 -27.59 13.32
CA TRP A 34 -6.69 -26.24 12.89
C TRP A 34 -7.14 -25.21 13.92
N SER A 35 -6.43 -24.10 14.01
CA SER A 35 -6.88 -22.93 14.75
C SER A 35 -7.78 -22.06 13.87
N THR A 36 -8.83 -21.47 14.45
CA THR A 36 -9.70 -20.51 13.77
C THR A 36 -9.03 -19.15 13.52
N GLN A 37 -7.90 -18.87 14.19
CA GLN A 37 -7.15 -17.61 14.10
C GLN A 37 -5.65 -17.86 13.94
N PRO A 38 -4.89 -16.90 13.36
CA PRO A 38 -3.43 -17.00 13.28
C PRO A 38 -2.82 -16.99 14.68
N VAL A 39 -2.28 -18.11 15.11
CA VAL A 39 -1.59 -18.27 16.40
C VAL A 39 -0.09 -18.49 16.15
N LYS A 40 0.75 -17.75 16.87
CA LYS A 40 2.19 -18.00 16.86
C LYS A 40 2.50 -19.25 17.69
N ASN A 41 3.33 -20.15 17.14
CA ASN A 41 3.78 -21.38 17.79
C ASN A 41 2.69 -22.46 17.98
N LEU A 42 1.89 -22.71 16.94
CA LEU A 42 1.08 -23.91 16.90
C LEU A 42 1.99 -25.14 16.99
N MET A 43 1.54 -26.13 17.77
CA MET A 43 2.29 -27.37 17.92
C MET A 43 2.33 -28.13 16.61
N SER A 44 3.52 -28.44 16.13
CA SER A 44 3.75 -29.25 14.95
C SER A 44 4.95 -30.17 15.18
N GLU A 45 4.68 -31.43 15.46
CA GLU A 45 5.70 -32.42 15.81
C GLU A 45 5.70 -33.57 14.81
N SER A 46 6.88 -34.11 14.55
CA SER A 46 7.04 -35.28 13.70
C SER A 46 8.06 -36.28 14.27
N TYR A 47 7.74 -37.55 14.12
CA TYR A 47 8.51 -38.65 14.68
C TYR A 47 8.72 -39.76 13.63
N VAL A 48 9.87 -40.44 13.73
CA VAL A 48 10.17 -41.64 12.97
C VAL A 48 10.70 -42.72 13.91
N ASN A 49 10.01 -43.86 14.00
CA ASN A 49 10.33 -44.94 14.94
C ASN A 49 10.51 -44.39 16.39
N LEU A 50 9.61 -43.51 16.81
CA LEU A 50 9.61 -42.79 18.11
C LEU A 50 10.77 -41.80 18.30
N ILE A 51 11.59 -41.55 17.30
CA ILE A 51 12.66 -40.55 17.34
C ILE A 51 12.10 -39.21 16.84
N PRO A 52 12.19 -38.12 17.59
CA PRO A 52 11.72 -36.81 17.14
C PRO A 52 12.56 -36.32 15.97
N THR A 53 11.88 -35.91 14.88
CA THR A 53 12.51 -35.37 13.68
C THR A 53 12.31 -33.86 13.62
N THR A 54 13.12 -33.13 14.38
CA THR A 54 13.00 -31.66 14.55
C THR A 54 13.17 -30.88 13.24
N GLN A 55 13.89 -31.45 12.29
CA GLN A 55 14.06 -30.90 10.93
C GLN A 55 13.13 -31.55 9.89
N GLY A 56 12.15 -32.31 10.34
CA GLY A 56 11.17 -33.00 9.49
C GLY A 56 11.77 -34.05 8.57
N GLY A 57 11.52 -33.97 7.27
CA GLY A 57 12.02 -34.90 6.28
C GLY A 57 10.93 -35.42 5.35
N SER A 58 11.23 -36.55 4.66
CA SER A 58 10.38 -37.10 3.61
C SER A 58 8.97 -37.47 4.10
N HIS A 59 8.81 -38.03 5.31
CA HIS A 59 7.51 -38.34 5.90
C HIS A 59 6.65 -37.09 6.13
N LEU A 60 7.24 -36.01 6.67
CA LEU A 60 6.52 -34.75 6.89
C LEU A 60 6.17 -34.06 5.57
N ASN A 61 7.07 -34.12 4.57
CA ASN A 61 6.79 -33.62 3.23
C ASN A 61 5.65 -34.42 2.56
N GLY A 62 5.62 -35.74 2.77
CA GLY A 62 4.51 -36.59 2.32
C GLY A 62 3.19 -36.21 2.97
N PHE A 63 3.19 -36.04 4.29
CA PHE A 63 2.00 -35.59 5.04
C PHE A 63 1.46 -34.24 4.53
N LYS A 64 2.34 -33.25 4.38
CA LYS A 64 1.96 -31.93 3.85
C LYS A 64 1.44 -32.00 2.41
N GLY A 65 2.06 -32.84 1.57
CA GLY A 65 1.63 -33.07 0.20
C GLY A 65 0.25 -33.72 0.13
N GLY A 66 0.06 -34.79 0.86
CA GLY A 66 -1.24 -35.50 0.92
C GLY A 66 -2.37 -34.66 1.46
N LEU A 67 -2.11 -33.85 2.50
CA LEU A 67 -3.05 -32.87 3.03
C LEU A 67 -3.43 -31.81 1.99
N LEU A 68 -2.46 -31.24 1.28
CA LEU A 68 -2.71 -30.27 0.22
C LEU A 68 -3.56 -30.85 -0.90
N ASP A 69 -3.24 -32.07 -1.32
CA ASP A 69 -3.96 -32.73 -2.42
C ASP A 69 -5.41 -33.05 -2.03
N ALA A 70 -5.66 -33.48 -0.80
CA ALA A 70 -7.02 -33.71 -0.29
C ALA A 70 -7.84 -32.42 -0.23
N VAL A 71 -7.25 -31.33 0.29
CA VAL A 71 -7.91 -30.02 0.35
C VAL A 71 -8.20 -29.46 -1.05
N LYS A 72 -7.24 -29.59 -1.98
CA LYS A 72 -7.47 -29.16 -3.38
C LYS A 72 -8.61 -29.94 -4.03
N GLU A 73 -8.60 -31.26 -3.93
CA GLU A 73 -9.64 -32.11 -4.49
C GLU A 73 -11.02 -31.74 -3.95
N PHE A 74 -11.15 -31.54 -2.65
CA PHE A 74 -12.38 -31.09 -2.01
C PHE A 74 -12.82 -29.70 -2.52
N CYS A 75 -11.89 -28.74 -2.59
CA CYS A 75 -12.18 -27.38 -3.07
C CYS A 75 -12.55 -27.35 -4.56
N GLU A 76 -11.89 -28.13 -5.41
CA GLU A 76 -12.17 -28.23 -6.84
C GLU A 76 -13.56 -28.83 -7.09
N PHE A 77 -13.88 -29.91 -6.40
CA PHE A 77 -15.20 -30.57 -6.51
C PHE A 77 -16.35 -29.62 -6.15
N ARG A 78 -16.14 -28.72 -5.18
CA ARG A 78 -17.16 -27.76 -4.71
C ARG A 78 -17.06 -26.38 -5.34
N ASN A 79 -16.09 -26.16 -6.25
CA ASN A 79 -15.84 -24.87 -6.88
C ASN A 79 -15.58 -23.73 -5.86
N LEU A 80 -14.87 -24.00 -4.76
CA LEU A 80 -14.61 -23.02 -3.71
C LEU A 80 -13.44 -22.08 -4.04
N ILE A 81 -12.50 -22.50 -4.90
CA ILE A 81 -11.29 -21.72 -5.21
C ILE A 81 -11.61 -20.60 -6.19
N PRO A 82 -11.35 -19.32 -5.84
CA PRO A 82 -11.48 -18.20 -6.77
C PRO A 82 -10.57 -18.35 -8.00
N LYS A 83 -11.06 -17.92 -9.18
CA LYS A 83 -10.29 -18.00 -10.44
C LYS A 83 -8.91 -17.35 -10.30
N GLY A 84 -7.87 -18.11 -10.63
CA GLY A 84 -6.47 -17.64 -10.60
C GLY A 84 -5.78 -17.73 -9.24
N LEU A 85 -6.45 -18.17 -8.18
CA LEU A 85 -5.84 -18.44 -6.89
C LEU A 85 -5.24 -19.88 -6.88
N LYS A 86 -3.99 -19.98 -6.40
CA LYS A 86 -3.32 -21.28 -6.18
C LYS A 86 -3.04 -21.45 -4.69
N ILE A 87 -3.62 -22.49 -4.10
CA ILE A 87 -3.36 -22.90 -2.72
C ILE A 87 -2.07 -23.75 -2.70
N THR A 88 -1.21 -23.49 -1.72
CA THR A 88 0.05 -24.23 -1.46
C THR A 88 -0.05 -25.00 -0.15
N ALA A 89 0.88 -25.92 0.10
CA ALA A 89 0.94 -26.66 1.36
C ALA A 89 1.05 -25.74 2.58
N ASP A 90 1.81 -24.65 2.45
CA ASP A 90 1.98 -23.68 3.54
C ASP A 90 0.69 -22.94 3.87
N ASP A 91 -0.19 -22.69 2.89
CA ASP A 91 -1.49 -22.03 3.13
C ASP A 91 -2.43 -22.92 3.97
N VAL A 92 -2.32 -24.25 3.83
CA VAL A 92 -3.14 -25.21 4.58
C VAL A 92 -2.53 -25.50 5.96
N ILE A 93 -1.20 -25.56 6.05
CA ILE A 93 -0.45 -25.87 7.28
C ILE A 93 -0.36 -24.68 8.25
N GLN A 94 -0.42 -23.46 7.76
CA GLN A 94 -0.22 -22.23 8.56
C GLN A 94 -1.10 -22.15 9.81
N TYR A 95 -2.30 -22.70 9.75
CA TYR A 95 -3.26 -22.71 10.86
C TYR A 95 -3.39 -24.08 11.52
N SER A 96 -2.61 -25.08 11.07
CA SER A 96 -2.73 -26.44 11.57
C SER A 96 -1.87 -26.71 12.81
N THR A 97 -2.40 -27.52 13.70
CA THR A 97 -1.67 -28.18 14.78
C THR A 97 -1.70 -29.69 14.54
N PHE A 98 -0.56 -30.35 14.60
CA PHE A 98 -0.48 -31.76 14.27
C PHE A 98 0.67 -32.48 14.96
N VAL A 99 0.50 -33.78 15.12
CA VAL A 99 1.55 -34.74 15.43
C VAL A 99 1.54 -35.84 14.37
N VAL A 100 2.68 -36.11 13.77
CA VAL A 100 2.86 -37.16 12.74
C VAL A 100 3.91 -38.14 13.21
N SER A 101 3.57 -39.41 13.30
CA SER A 101 4.50 -40.49 13.66
C SER A 101 4.51 -41.54 12.56
N SER A 102 5.69 -41.80 12.02
CA SER A 102 5.91 -42.84 11.01
C SER A 102 6.78 -43.98 11.57
N LYS A 103 6.47 -45.19 11.18
CA LYS A 103 7.28 -46.38 11.46
C LYS A 103 7.68 -47.04 10.14
N LEU A 104 8.96 -47.37 10.01
CA LEU A 104 9.51 -48.06 8.84
C LEU A 104 10.76 -48.87 9.21
N THR A 105 10.96 -49.97 8.52
CA THR A 105 12.00 -50.97 8.84
C THR A 105 13.41 -50.46 8.70
N ASN A 106 13.70 -49.70 7.63
CA ASN A 106 15.06 -49.21 7.31
C ASN A 106 15.07 -47.70 7.08
N PRO A 107 14.91 -46.86 8.14
CA PRO A 107 14.92 -45.42 7.99
C PRO A 107 16.29 -44.88 7.59
N GLN A 108 16.31 -44.07 6.55
CA GLN A 108 17.54 -43.35 6.15
C GLN A 108 17.40 -41.90 6.67
N PHE A 109 18.36 -41.50 7.50
CA PHE A 109 18.39 -40.15 8.07
C PHE A 109 19.55 -39.35 7.48
N SER A 110 19.33 -38.03 7.33
CA SER A 110 20.37 -37.08 6.96
C SER A 110 21.24 -36.76 8.18
N GLY A 111 22.21 -37.62 8.49
CA GLY A 111 23.15 -37.42 9.59
C GLY A 111 22.88 -38.26 10.84
N GLN A 112 23.86 -38.27 11.75
CA GLN A 112 23.85 -39.13 12.96
C GLN A 112 22.87 -38.68 14.03
N THR A 113 22.47 -37.40 14.07
CA THR A 113 21.48 -36.86 15.01
C THR A 113 20.06 -37.33 14.75
N LYS A 114 19.80 -37.93 13.54
CA LYS A 114 18.51 -38.47 13.11
C LYS A 114 17.36 -37.43 13.11
N GLU A 115 17.66 -36.17 13.00
CA GLU A 115 16.68 -35.08 13.05
C GLU A 115 15.84 -34.95 11.77
N ARG A 116 16.29 -35.56 10.67
CA ARG A 116 15.65 -35.48 9.35
C ARG A 116 15.63 -36.83 8.64
N LEU A 117 14.44 -37.27 8.25
CA LEU A 117 14.28 -38.49 7.41
C LEU A 117 14.50 -38.18 5.93
N ASP A 118 15.24 -39.05 5.20
CA ASP A 118 15.50 -38.91 3.76
C ASP A 118 15.06 -40.14 2.93
N SER A 119 14.10 -40.92 3.43
CA SER A 119 13.54 -42.10 2.72
C SER A 119 12.47 -41.68 1.72
N LYS A 120 12.82 -41.61 0.41
CA LYS A 120 11.89 -41.10 -0.63
C LYS A 120 10.66 -41.99 -0.84
N ASP A 121 10.85 -43.33 -0.81
CA ASP A 121 9.72 -44.26 -1.01
C ASP A 121 8.66 -44.11 0.08
N HIS A 122 9.09 -43.84 1.31
CA HIS A 122 8.17 -43.60 2.43
C HIS A 122 7.39 -42.30 2.28
N GLN A 123 7.92 -41.30 1.59
CA GLN A 123 7.19 -40.06 1.29
C GLN A 123 5.92 -40.32 0.48
N ALA A 124 6.00 -41.17 -0.55
CA ALA A 124 4.85 -41.50 -1.39
C ALA A 124 3.77 -42.25 -0.60
N PHE A 125 4.18 -43.22 0.25
CA PHE A 125 3.28 -43.92 1.15
C PHE A 125 2.51 -42.96 2.07
N VAL A 126 3.24 -42.05 2.76
CA VAL A 126 2.63 -41.06 3.67
C VAL A 126 1.70 -40.12 2.92
N ALA A 127 2.08 -39.64 1.73
CA ALA A 127 1.27 -38.72 0.93
C ALA A 127 -0.06 -39.37 0.49
N THR A 128 0.00 -40.59 -0.06
CA THR A 128 -1.19 -41.31 -0.51
C THR A 128 -2.10 -41.63 0.66
N THR A 129 -1.55 -42.18 1.75
CA THR A 129 -2.33 -42.53 2.94
C THR A 129 -3.02 -41.31 3.54
N THR A 130 -2.29 -40.18 3.68
CA THR A 130 -2.85 -38.94 4.20
C THR A 130 -3.97 -38.42 3.30
N LYS A 131 -3.76 -38.40 1.98
CA LYS A 131 -4.74 -37.94 1.02
C LYS A 131 -6.02 -38.77 1.11
N ASP A 132 -5.91 -40.11 1.06
CA ASP A 132 -7.07 -41.00 1.04
C ASP A 132 -7.94 -40.84 2.29
N ILE A 133 -7.31 -40.77 3.45
CA ILE A 133 -8.03 -40.61 4.72
C ILE A 133 -8.72 -39.27 4.81
N LEU A 134 -8.02 -38.20 4.46
CA LEU A 134 -8.57 -36.85 4.52
C LEU A 134 -9.65 -36.63 3.46
N SER A 135 -9.53 -37.21 2.25
CA SER A 135 -10.59 -37.16 1.24
C SER A 135 -11.88 -37.83 1.74
N ILE A 136 -11.77 -38.95 2.43
CA ILE A 136 -12.94 -39.60 3.06
C ILE A 136 -13.53 -38.73 4.15
N TRP A 137 -12.66 -38.16 5.02
CA TRP A 137 -13.10 -37.31 6.13
C TRP A 137 -13.82 -36.05 5.61
N PHE A 138 -13.29 -35.36 4.61
CA PHE A 138 -13.90 -34.16 4.02
C PHE A 138 -15.28 -34.46 3.39
N ASN A 139 -15.47 -35.66 2.83
CA ASN A 139 -16.76 -36.05 2.29
C ASN A 139 -17.80 -36.32 3.39
N GLN A 140 -17.36 -36.73 4.58
CA GLN A 140 -18.23 -36.97 5.73
C GLN A 140 -18.50 -35.70 6.55
N HIS A 141 -17.54 -34.74 6.58
CA HIS A 141 -17.58 -33.54 7.40
C HIS A 141 -17.48 -32.29 6.49
N THR A 142 -18.54 -32.10 5.70
CA THR A 142 -18.52 -31.11 4.62
C THR A 142 -18.50 -29.64 5.11
N GLU A 143 -19.18 -29.36 6.23
CA GLU A 143 -19.20 -28.00 6.81
C GLU A 143 -17.85 -27.61 7.39
N GLU A 144 -17.18 -28.53 8.08
CA GLU A 144 -15.83 -28.32 8.63
C GLU A 144 -14.82 -28.21 7.50
N GLY A 145 -14.97 -29.02 6.44
CA GLY A 145 -14.14 -28.95 5.24
C GLY A 145 -14.25 -27.60 4.52
N GLU A 146 -15.46 -27.03 4.44
CA GLU A 146 -15.66 -25.69 3.87
C GLU A 146 -15.01 -24.59 4.71
N LYS A 147 -15.11 -24.65 6.04
CA LYS A 147 -14.43 -23.71 6.94
C LYS A 147 -12.90 -23.78 6.77
N LEU A 148 -12.35 -24.99 6.65
CA LEU A 148 -10.92 -25.18 6.42
C LEU A 148 -10.50 -24.66 5.04
N ALA A 149 -11.29 -24.90 4.00
CA ALA A 149 -11.04 -24.38 2.67
C ALA A 149 -11.03 -22.84 2.68
N GLU A 150 -11.93 -22.22 3.42
CA GLU A 150 -11.99 -20.77 3.59
C GLU A 150 -10.73 -20.23 4.27
N LEU A 151 -10.24 -20.86 5.36
CA LEU A 151 -8.98 -20.51 6.01
C LEU A 151 -7.79 -20.62 5.05
N ALA A 152 -7.71 -21.71 4.27
CA ALA A 152 -6.63 -21.89 3.28
C ALA A 152 -6.68 -20.84 2.15
N ILE A 153 -7.88 -20.46 1.71
CA ILE A 153 -8.09 -19.39 0.72
C ILE A 153 -7.66 -18.03 1.27
N ILE A 154 -8.03 -17.71 2.52
CA ILE A 154 -7.62 -16.46 3.20
C ILE A 154 -6.09 -16.42 3.32
N SER A 155 -5.45 -17.52 3.73
CA SER A 155 -3.99 -17.64 3.81
C SER A 155 -3.32 -17.41 2.45
N ALA A 156 -3.82 -18.07 1.39
CA ALA A 156 -3.30 -17.90 0.03
C ALA A 156 -3.43 -16.47 -0.47
N GLN A 157 -4.55 -15.81 -0.18
CA GLN A 157 -4.75 -14.40 -0.54
C GLN A 157 -3.82 -13.47 0.23
N ALA A 158 -3.62 -13.71 1.53
CA ALA A 158 -2.68 -12.95 2.35
C ALA A 158 -1.24 -13.10 1.83
N ARG A 159 -0.79 -14.34 1.57
CA ARG A 159 0.52 -14.65 0.98
C ARG A 159 0.74 -13.93 -0.36
N ILE A 160 -0.26 -13.94 -1.25
CA ILE A 160 -0.18 -13.23 -2.54
C ILE A 160 -0.10 -11.72 -2.34
N LYS A 161 -0.83 -11.17 -1.37
CA LYS A 161 -0.73 -9.74 -1.02
C LYS A 161 0.65 -9.41 -0.48
N GLU A 162 1.19 -10.21 0.45
CA GLU A 162 2.53 -10.03 1.01
C GLU A 162 3.63 -10.18 -0.05
N THR A 163 3.56 -11.20 -0.92
CA THR A 163 4.51 -11.38 -2.02
C THR A 163 4.49 -10.18 -2.97
N LYS A 164 3.31 -9.66 -3.30
CA LYS A 164 3.19 -8.43 -4.10
C LYS A 164 3.79 -7.21 -3.40
N VAL A 165 3.71 -7.13 -2.08
CA VAL A 165 4.34 -6.06 -1.28
C VAL A 165 5.86 -6.22 -1.25
N VAL A 166 6.37 -7.45 -1.06
CA VAL A 166 7.82 -7.75 -1.05
C VAL A 166 8.45 -7.53 -2.42
N ASP A 167 7.81 -7.97 -3.49
CA ASP A 167 8.28 -7.71 -4.85
C ASP A 167 8.27 -6.21 -5.17
N ARG A 168 7.29 -5.47 -4.64
CA ARG A 168 7.25 -4.01 -4.73
C ARG A 168 8.37 -3.35 -3.92
N LYS A 169 8.65 -3.80 -2.68
CA LYS A 169 9.79 -3.30 -1.88
C LYS A 169 11.13 -3.54 -2.60
N LYS A 170 11.34 -4.72 -3.18
CA LYS A 170 12.54 -5.03 -3.99
C LYS A 170 12.62 -4.18 -5.26
N SER A 171 11.49 -3.88 -5.93
CA SER A 171 11.48 -3.08 -7.15
C SER A 171 11.84 -1.60 -6.92
N PHE A 172 11.68 -1.08 -5.68
CA PHE A 172 12.05 0.31 -5.34
C PHE A 172 13.48 0.45 -4.79
N GLN A 173 14.03 -0.55 -4.12
CA GLN A 173 15.41 -0.50 -3.58
C GLN A 173 16.52 -0.52 -4.65
N GLY A 174 16.19 -0.70 -5.92
CA GLY A 174 17.15 -0.70 -7.04
C GLY A 174 16.72 0.15 -8.25
N LEU A 175 15.58 0.86 -8.19
CA LEU A 175 15.14 1.72 -9.28
C LEU A 175 15.92 3.04 -9.26
N ALA A 176 16.49 3.38 -10.42
CA ALA A 176 17.02 4.71 -10.65
C ALA A 176 15.91 5.74 -10.44
N LEU A 177 16.24 6.85 -9.77
CA LEU A 177 15.31 7.96 -9.58
C LEU A 177 14.83 8.50 -10.93
N PRO A 178 13.59 9.01 -11.02
CA PRO A 178 13.08 9.58 -12.26
C PRO A 178 14.02 10.66 -12.79
N GLY A 179 14.41 10.60 -14.06
CA GLY A 179 15.35 11.55 -14.66
C GLY A 179 14.88 13.01 -14.63
N LYS A 180 13.55 13.23 -14.48
CA LYS A 180 12.96 14.56 -14.30
C LYS A 180 13.05 15.09 -12.87
N LEU A 181 13.33 14.26 -11.88
CA LEU A 181 13.52 14.68 -10.49
C LEU A 181 14.85 15.42 -10.34
N SER A 182 14.77 16.63 -9.81
CA SER A 182 15.96 17.37 -9.33
C SER A 182 16.01 17.24 -7.82
N ASP A 183 16.76 16.24 -7.34
CA ASP A 183 16.83 15.89 -5.92
C ASP A 183 17.55 16.94 -5.07
N CYS A 184 17.38 16.88 -3.75
CA CYS A 184 18.12 17.68 -2.78
C CYS A 184 19.31 16.90 -2.19
N ASN A 185 20.18 17.60 -1.46
CA ASN A 185 21.40 16.98 -0.91
C ASN A 185 21.15 16.30 0.43
N SER A 186 20.22 16.80 1.23
CA SER A 186 19.90 16.27 2.55
C SER A 186 19.02 15.03 2.46
N THR A 187 19.16 14.14 3.43
CA THR A 187 18.32 12.97 3.67
C THR A 187 17.53 13.07 4.97
N ASP A 188 17.64 14.17 5.70
CA ASP A 188 16.91 14.40 6.95
C ASP A 188 15.44 14.74 6.65
N LEU A 189 14.53 13.86 7.04
CA LEU A 189 13.08 14.05 6.87
C LEU A 189 12.54 15.31 7.57
N ASN A 190 13.20 15.81 8.60
CA ASN A 190 12.75 17.01 9.30
C ASN A 190 12.88 18.27 8.44
N GLU A 191 13.84 18.30 7.50
CA GLU A 191 14.07 19.46 6.66
C GLU A 191 13.72 19.24 5.17
N THR A 192 13.71 18.00 4.67
CA THR A 192 13.57 17.71 3.23
C THR A 192 12.16 17.96 2.71
N GLU A 193 12.08 18.54 1.51
CA GLU A 193 10.83 18.91 0.85
C GLU A 193 10.86 18.53 -0.63
N LEU A 194 9.78 17.94 -1.13
CA LEU A 194 9.58 17.65 -2.55
C LEU A 194 8.43 18.50 -3.09
N PHE A 195 8.69 19.27 -4.14
CA PHE A 195 7.66 20.03 -4.84
C PHE A 195 7.29 19.33 -6.15
N PHE A 196 6.03 18.92 -6.29
CA PHE A 196 5.43 18.59 -7.58
C PHE A 196 4.99 19.86 -8.27
N VAL A 197 5.57 20.14 -9.44
CA VAL A 197 5.38 21.42 -10.16
C VAL A 197 4.72 21.14 -11.51
N GLU A 198 3.73 21.94 -11.90
CA GLU A 198 3.08 21.84 -13.17
C GLU A 198 4.00 22.25 -14.32
N GLY A 199 4.27 21.29 -15.22
CA GLY A 199 5.00 21.53 -16.47
C GLY A 199 6.50 21.79 -16.31
N ASP A 200 7.19 21.69 -17.44
CA ASP A 200 8.66 21.87 -17.49
C ASP A 200 9.09 23.35 -17.36
N SER A 201 8.24 24.28 -17.81
CA SER A 201 8.55 25.74 -17.75
C SER A 201 8.61 26.21 -16.28
N ALA A 202 7.52 25.99 -15.52
CA ALA A 202 7.49 26.31 -14.09
C ALA A 202 8.49 25.46 -13.31
N GLY A 203 8.70 24.20 -13.70
CA GLY A 203 9.74 23.33 -13.17
C GLY A 203 11.15 23.92 -13.33
N GLY A 204 11.44 24.59 -14.44
CA GLY A 204 12.70 25.28 -14.69
C GLY A 204 12.93 26.44 -13.72
N SER A 205 11.92 27.31 -13.56
CA SER A 205 11.97 28.44 -12.61
C SER A 205 12.07 27.94 -11.15
N ALA A 206 11.32 26.90 -10.79
CA ALA A 206 11.37 26.29 -9.47
C ALA A 206 12.74 25.68 -9.16
N LYS A 207 13.38 24.99 -10.13
CA LYS A 207 14.76 24.48 -9.98
C LYS A 207 15.79 25.56 -9.71
N GLN A 208 15.62 26.75 -10.29
CA GLN A 208 16.53 27.90 -10.09
C GLN A 208 16.27 28.60 -8.74
N SER A 209 15.03 28.59 -8.26
CA SER A 209 14.60 29.28 -7.04
C SER A 209 14.76 28.46 -5.75
N ARG A 210 14.91 27.13 -5.87
CA ARG A 210 14.96 26.21 -4.71
C ARG A 210 16.23 26.34 -3.87
N GLU A 211 16.15 25.96 -2.62
CA GLU A 211 17.31 25.68 -1.79
C GLU A 211 17.77 24.22 -1.99
N ARG A 212 18.89 24.05 -2.71
CA ARG A 212 19.40 22.73 -3.11
C ARG A 212 19.72 21.82 -1.93
N LYS A 213 19.98 22.40 -0.77
CA LYS A 213 20.28 21.60 0.42
C LYS A 213 19.13 20.66 0.76
N PHE A 214 17.89 21.16 0.80
CA PHE A 214 16.76 20.41 1.32
C PHE A 214 15.50 20.38 0.43
N GLN A 215 15.47 21.12 -0.69
CA GLN A 215 14.33 21.17 -1.60
C GLN A 215 14.59 20.42 -2.89
N ALA A 216 13.73 19.46 -3.20
CA ALA A 216 13.67 18.71 -4.45
C ALA A 216 12.51 19.19 -5.32
N ILE A 217 12.68 19.16 -6.65
CA ILE A 217 11.68 19.55 -7.64
C ILE A 217 11.42 18.40 -8.60
N MET A 218 10.17 18.09 -8.80
CA MET A 218 9.70 17.12 -9.80
C MET A 218 8.62 17.73 -10.68
N PRO A 219 8.94 18.13 -11.92
CA PRO A 219 7.93 18.60 -12.87
C PRO A 219 7.04 17.45 -13.31
N LEU A 220 5.74 17.73 -13.44
CA LEU A 220 4.74 16.81 -13.95
C LEU A 220 4.41 17.16 -15.40
N LYS A 221 4.24 16.14 -16.26
CA LYS A 221 3.88 16.33 -17.66
C LYS A 221 2.37 16.46 -17.84
N GLY A 222 1.82 17.60 -17.38
CA GLY A 222 0.38 17.86 -17.48
C GLY A 222 -0.45 17.12 -16.43
N LYS A 223 -1.74 16.88 -16.75
CA LYS A 223 -2.70 16.23 -15.85
C LYS A 223 -2.35 14.78 -15.64
N ILE A 224 -2.21 14.37 -14.38
CA ILE A 224 -2.00 12.96 -14.04
C ILE A 224 -3.28 12.15 -14.24
N LEU A 225 -3.15 10.84 -14.26
CA LEU A 225 -4.28 9.91 -14.30
C LEU A 225 -5.26 10.20 -13.16
N ASN A 226 -6.56 10.26 -13.46
CA ASN A 226 -7.58 10.25 -12.41
C ASN A 226 -7.60 8.86 -11.75
N THR A 227 -7.12 8.78 -10.52
CA THR A 227 -6.92 7.54 -9.77
C THR A 227 -8.08 7.20 -8.83
N TRP A 228 -9.12 8.06 -8.78
CA TRP A 228 -10.16 7.98 -7.75
C TRP A 228 -10.94 6.66 -7.78
N ASP A 229 -11.34 6.21 -8.98
CA ASP A 229 -12.10 4.96 -9.17
C ASP A 229 -11.23 3.72 -9.37
N LEU A 230 -9.89 3.85 -9.30
CA LEU A 230 -8.94 2.77 -9.61
C LEU A 230 -8.32 2.18 -8.35
N GLU A 231 -7.92 0.91 -8.45
CA GLU A 231 -7.19 0.24 -7.37
C GLU A 231 -5.68 0.58 -7.41
N SER A 232 -5.03 0.54 -6.24
CA SER A 232 -3.59 0.86 -6.10
C SER A 232 -2.68 0.01 -6.99
N SER A 233 -3.09 -1.22 -7.31
CA SER A 233 -2.37 -2.12 -8.22
C SER A 233 -2.49 -1.73 -9.69
N GLU A 234 -3.51 -0.97 -10.07
CA GLU A 234 -3.75 -0.54 -11.44
C GLU A 234 -3.04 0.77 -11.74
N ILE A 235 -3.07 1.72 -10.81
CA ILE A 235 -2.51 3.04 -11.01
C ILE A 235 -1.00 3.04 -11.19
N ILE A 236 -0.27 2.08 -10.62
CA ILE A 236 1.18 1.94 -10.75
C ILE A 236 1.64 1.58 -12.18
N LYS A 237 0.71 1.20 -13.05
CA LYS A 237 0.97 1.00 -14.48
C LYS A 237 1.18 2.32 -15.23
N SER A 238 0.69 3.43 -14.70
CA SER A 238 0.95 4.76 -15.22
C SER A 238 2.40 5.17 -14.92
N ALA A 239 3.13 5.58 -15.95
CA ALA A 239 4.52 6.03 -15.82
C ALA A 239 4.64 7.21 -14.85
N GLU A 240 3.71 8.20 -14.92
CA GLU A 240 3.70 9.34 -14.01
C GLU A 240 3.48 8.92 -12.55
N ILE A 241 2.53 8.02 -12.28
CA ILE A 241 2.29 7.52 -10.91
C ILE A 241 3.48 6.70 -10.40
N LYS A 242 4.09 5.90 -11.27
CA LYS A 242 5.31 5.17 -10.94
C LYS A 242 6.46 6.11 -10.58
N ASP A 243 6.65 7.18 -11.35
CA ASP A 243 7.66 8.20 -11.09
C ASP A 243 7.40 8.91 -9.75
N ILE A 244 6.13 9.28 -9.46
CA ILE A 244 5.71 9.88 -8.19
C ILE A 244 6.05 8.92 -7.03
N ALA A 245 5.63 7.66 -7.13
CA ALA A 245 5.89 6.64 -6.11
C ALA A 245 7.40 6.43 -5.87
N THR A 246 8.19 6.38 -6.95
CA THR A 246 9.66 6.25 -6.87
C THR A 246 10.30 7.49 -6.23
N ALA A 247 9.84 8.69 -6.58
CA ALA A 247 10.36 9.94 -6.02
C ALA A 247 10.09 10.04 -4.51
N ILE A 248 8.87 9.76 -4.06
CA ILE A 248 8.53 9.80 -2.62
C ILE A 248 9.08 8.60 -1.84
N GLY A 249 9.39 7.48 -2.48
CA GLY A 249 9.89 6.26 -1.84
C GLY A 249 8.80 5.38 -1.21
N VAL A 250 7.52 5.68 -1.41
CA VAL A 250 6.37 4.95 -0.86
C VAL A 250 5.45 4.46 -1.97
N ASN A 251 4.98 3.21 -1.87
CA ASN A 251 4.05 2.63 -2.83
C ASN A 251 2.60 3.08 -2.58
N PRO A 252 1.79 3.22 -3.65
CA PRO A 252 0.35 3.43 -3.50
C PRO A 252 -0.29 2.27 -2.72
N GLY A 253 -1.13 2.60 -1.73
CA GLY A 253 -1.82 1.63 -0.88
C GLY A 253 -0.94 0.97 0.18
N SER A 254 0.31 1.43 0.38
CA SER A 254 1.15 0.96 1.49
C SER A 254 0.67 1.56 2.82
N PRO A 255 0.51 0.74 3.87
CA PRO A 255 0.29 1.24 5.22
C PRO A 255 1.57 1.79 5.86
N ASP A 256 2.74 1.35 5.37
CA ASP A 256 4.07 1.66 5.87
C ASP A 256 4.68 2.83 5.07
N ILE A 257 5.20 3.80 5.78
CA ILE A 257 5.85 5.01 5.24
C ILE A 257 7.32 5.14 5.65
N ASP A 258 7.95 4.09 6.20
CA ASP A 258 9.33 4.11 6.69
C ASP A 258 10.37 4.41 5.61
N SER A 259 10.02 4.14 4.33
CA SER A 259 10.88 4.44 3.18
C SER A 259 10.64 5.82 2.57
N LEU A 260 9.89 6.69 3.26
CA LEU A 260 9.63 8.07 2.82
C LEU A 260 10.95 8.84 2.67
N ARG A 261 11.09 9.59 1.55
CA ARG A 261 12.32 10.32 1.22
C ARG A 261 12.28 11.80 1.60
N TYR A 262 11.09 12.38 1.71
CA TYR A 262 10.91 13.80 1.99
C TYR A 262 9.88 14.03 3.08
N GLY A 263 10.24 14.83 4.07
CA GLY A 263 9.35 15.13 5.19
C GLY A 263 8.15 16.01 4.81
N LYS A 264 8.26 16.80 3.73
CA LYS A 264 7.12 17.53 3.17
C LYS A 264 7.02 17.26 1.67
N ILE A 265 5.82 16.97 1.23
CA ILE A 265 5.45 16.81 -0.17
C ILE A 265 4.48 17.93 -0.51
N CYS A 266 4.92 18.85 -1.38
CA CYS A 266 4.23 20.08 -1.70
C CYS A 266 3.68 20.03 -3.13
N ILE A 267 2.38 20.27 -3.30
CA ILE A 267 1.72 20.41 -4.59
C ILE A 267 1.81 21.89 -4.98
N LEU A 268 2.46 22.20 -6.09
CA LEU A 268 2.61 23.55 -6.63
C LEU A 268 2.05 23.58 -8.05
N ALA A 269 0.88 24.13 -8.19
CA ALA A 269 0.16 24.28 -9.46
C ALA A 269 -0.17 25.74 -9.72
N ASP A 270 -0.42 26.07 -10.99
CA ASP A 270 -0.88 27.39 -11.39
C ASP A 270 -2.25 27.73 -10.78
N ALA A 271 -2.54 29.00 -10.61
CA ALA A 271 -3.80 29.45 -10.03
C ALA A 271 -4.97 29.51 -11.07
N ASP A 272 -4.78 28.93 -12.22
CA ASP A 272 -5.80 28.81 -13.29
C ASP A 272 -6.64 27.53 -13.17
N SER A 273 -7.58 27.33 -14.07
CA SER A 273 -8.47 26.16 -14.07
C SER A 273 -7.74 24.84 -14.29
N ASP A 274 -6.65 24.83 -15.05
CA ASP A 274 -5.88 23.62 -15.33
C ASP A 274 -5.01 23.24 -14.14
N GLY A 275 -4.34 24.22 -13.53
CA GLY A 275 -3.55 23.99 -12.34
C GLY A 275 -4.40 23.55 -11.13
N LEU A 276 -5.59 24.14 -10.94
CA LEU A 276 -6.55 23.68 -9.92
C LEU A 276 -7.01 22.23 -10.17
N HIS A 277 -7.17 21.83 -11.43
CA HIS A 277 -7.49 20.45 -11.77
C HIS A 277 -6.32 19.50 -11.46
N ILE A 278 -5.08 19.87 -11.79
CA ILE A 278 -3.88 19.09 -11.46
C ILE A 278 -3.74 18.94 -9.93
N ALA A 279 -3.90 20.03 -9.19
CA ALA A 279 -3.88 20.00 -7.73
C ALA A 279 -4.97 19.06 -7.16
N THR A 280 -6.19 19.12 -7.72
CA THR A 280 -7.29 18.23 -7.31
C THR A 280 -6.96 16.76 -7.58
N LEU A 281 -6.40 16.42 -8.74
CA LEU A 281 -6.01 15.05 -9.07
C LEU A 281 -4.88 14.53 -8.15
N LEU A 282 -3.92 15.37 -7.80
CA LEU A 282 -2.86 15.02 -6.84
C LEU A 282 -3.43 14.85 -5.42
N CYS A 283 -4.30 15.74 -4.97
CA CYS A 283 -4.99 15.57 -3.69
C CYS A 283 -5.79 14.26 -3.65
N ALA A 284 -6.49 13.92 -4.74
CA ALA A 284 -7.22 12.66 -4.86
C ALA A 284 -6.29 11.44 -4.79
N LEU A 285 -5.16 11.48 -5.48
CA LEU A 285 -4.14 10.45 -5.42
C LEU A 285 -3.68 10.21 -3.98
N PHE A 286 -3.34 11.28 -3.25
CA PHE A 286 -2.90 11.17 -1.87
C PHE A 286 -4.02 10.71 -0.93
N LEU A 287 -5.23 11.22 -1.06
CA LEU A 287 -6.39 10.83 -0.25
C LEU A 287 -6.76 9.35 -0.42
N ARG A 288 -6.74 8.85 -1.64
CA ARG A 288 -7.18 7.48 -1.96
C ARG A 288 -6.08 6.45 -1.71
N HIS A 289 -4.84 6.75 -2.12
CA HIS A 289 -3.78 5.75 -2.22
C HIS A 289 -2.60 5.98 -1.27
N TYR A 290 -2.51 7.13 -0.59
CA TYR A 290 -1.43 7.49 0.33
C TYR A 290 -1.96 8.08 1.64
N LYS A 291 -3.11 7.59 2.10
CA LYS A 291 -3.76 8.08 3.33
C LYS A 291 -2.81 8.16 4.54
N PRO A 292 -1.88 7.20 4.79
CA PRO A 292 -0.91 7.31 5.87
C PRO A 292 -0.05 8.58 5.81
N LEU A 293 0.36 9.05 4.62
CA LEU A 293 1.13 10.29 4.47
C LEU A 293 0.34 11.54 4.87
N ILE A 294 -0.99 11.55 4.61
CA ILE A 294 -1.85 12.66 5.03
C ILE A 294 -2.03 12.64 6.55
N LEU A 295 -2.30 11.47 7.13
CA LEU A 295 -2.48 11.32 8.58
C LEU A 295 -1.20 11.66 9.36
N ALA A 296 -0.04 11.38 8.80
CA ALA A 296 1.26 11.76 9.36
C ALA A 296 1.64 13.24 9.08
N GLY A 297 0.84 13.96 8.28
CA GLY A 297 1.01 15.40 8.06
C GLY A 297 2.08 15.78 7.03
N HIS A 298 2.39 14.89 6.09
CA HIS A 298 3.45 15.11 5.10
C HIS A 298 2.99 15.85 3.83
N ILE A 299 1.69 15.97 3.57
CA ILE A 299 1.15 16.51 2.30
C ILE A 299 0.72 17.95 2.46
N TYR A 300 1.16 18.81 1.54
CA TYR A 300 0.90 20.26 1.53
C TYR A 300 0.50 20.73 0.14
N VAL A 301 -0.29 21.80 0.09
CA VAL A 301 -0.59 22.57 -1.12
C VAL A 301 0.07 23.94 -0.97
N ALA A 302 0.90 24.30 -1.92
CA ALA A 302 1.52 25.61 -1.97
C ALA A 302 0.53 26.62 -2.56
N MET A 303 0.50 27.82 -1.99
CA MET A 303 -0.39 28.91 -2.37
C MET A 303 0.41 30.04 -3.01
N PRO A 304 0.68 29.99 -4.34
CA PRO A 304 1.34 31.08 -5.03
C PRO A 304 0.44 32.33 -5.06
N PRO A 305 1.00 33.53 -4.98
CA PRO A 305 0.21 34.77 -5.05
C PRO A 305 -0.28 35.03 -6.48
N LEU A 306 -1.48 35.61 -6.59
CA LEU A 306 -2.01 36.10 -7.87
C LEU A 306 -1.55 37.52 -8.20
N PHE A 307 -1.19 38.29 -7.18
CA PHE A 307 -0.83 39.70 -7.38
C PHE A 307 0.48 40.05 -6.69
N ARG A 308 1.29 40.85 -7.40
CA ARG A 308 2.39 41.63 -6.86
C ARG A 308 2.01 43.09 -6.84
N ILE A 309 2.27 43.75 -5.73
CA ILE A 309 1.96 45.16 -5.48
C ILE A 309 3.26 45.87 -5.11
N ASP A 310 3.76 46.69 -6.00
CA ASP A 310 4.94 47.50 -5.79
C ASP A 310 4.54 48.88 -5.28
N CYS A 311 5.09 49.30 -4.14
CA CYS A 311 4.80 50.57 -3.51
C CYS A 311 6.11 51.19 -3.03
N ALA A 312 6.64 52.13 -3.81
CA ALA A 312 7.96 52.74 -3.60
C ALA A 312 9.09 51.70 -3.55
N LYS A 313 9.63 51.38 -2.37
CA LYS A 313 10.68 50.37 -2.16
C LYS A 313 10.15 49.08 -1.56
N GLU A 314 8.85 49.04 -1.22
CA GLU A 314 8.24 47.87 -0.60
C GLU A 314 7.48 47.06 -1.66
N VAL A 315 7.57 45.70 -1.57
CA VAL A 315 6.85 44.75 -2.43
C VAL A 315 5.92 43.94 -1.56
N PHE A 316 4.69 43.84 -1.98
CA PHE A 316 3.67 43.01 -1.31
C PHE A 316 3.11 41.98 -2.28
N TYR A 317 2.69 40.85 -1.75
CA TYR A 317 2.08 39.78 -2.52
C TYR A 317 0.70 39.49 -1.94
N ALA A 318 -0.30 39.27 -2.82
CA ALA A 318 -1.66 38.92 -2.46
C ALA A 318 -2.12 37.64 -3.16
N LEU A 319 -2.80 36.77 -2.43
CA LEU A 319 -3.32 35.49 -2.96
C LEU A 319 -4.54 35.70 -3.85
N ASP A 320 -5.37 36.68 -3.52
CA ASP A 320 -6.64 36.94 -4.18
C ASP A 320 -6.96 38.45 -4.27
N GLU A 321 -8.09 38.76 -4.91
CA GLU A 321 -8.59 40.14 -5.06
C GLU A 321 -8.86 40.80 -3.69
N ALA A 322 -9.41 40.05 -2.73
CA ALA A 322 -9.78 40.59 -1.43
C ALA A 322 -8.55 41.00 -0.62
N GLU A 323 -7.50 40.15 -0.63
CA GLU A 323 -6.22 40.47 0.00
C GLU A 323 -5.53 41.65 -0.70
N LYS A 324 -5.53 41.68 -2.03
CA LYS A 324 -5.02 42.79 -2.83
C LYS A 324 -5.67 44.12 -2.41
N ASP A 325 -7.01 44.15 -2.37
CA ASP A 325 -7.76 45.36 -2.03
C ASP A 325 -7.52 45.79 -0.58
N SER A 326 -7.37 44.84 0.34
CA SER A 326 -7.00 45.13 1.72
C SER A 326 -5.61 45.78 1.82
N ILE A 327 -4.60 45.26 1.10
CA ILE A 327 -3.27 45.83 1.04
C ILE A 327 -3.29 47.24 0.45
N ILE A 328 -4.00 47.45 -0.67
CA ILE A 328 -4.12 48.74 -1.33
C ILE A 328 -4.77 49.79 -0.39
N LYS A 329 -5.84 49.38 0.33
CA LYS A 329 -6.48 50.28 1.31
C LYS A 329 -5.49 50.73 2.39
N LYS A 330 -4.71 49.80 2.94
CA LYS A 330 -3.65 50.10 3.95
C LYS A 330 -2.58 51.05 3.39
N LEU A 331 -2.15 50.81 2.16
CA LEU A 331 -1.12 51.63 1.52
C LEU A 331 -1.59 53.08 1.21
N LYS A 332 -2.85 53.23 0.79
CA LYS A 332 -3.46 54.54 0.53
C LYS A 332 -3.61 55.41 1.81
N LEU A 333 -3.62 54.80 2.98
CA LEU A 333 -3.65 55.50 4.26
C LEU A 333 -2.28 56.04 4.70
N LYS A 334 -1.17 55.55 4.09
CA LYS A 334 0.19 56.09 4.35
C LYS A 334 0.30 57.53 3.83
N LYS A 335 0.90 58.41 4.64
CA LYS A 335 1.21 59.81 4.25
C LYS A 335 2.13 59.82 3.02
N GLY A 336 1.77 60.63 2.00
CA GLY A 336 2.65 60.83 0.81
C GLY A 336 2.07 60.24 -0.50
N LYS A 337 0.96 59.55 -0.52
CA LYS A 337 0.30 58.94 -1.70
C LYS A 337 1.31 58.25 -2.63
N PRO A 338 2.00 57.20 -2.19
CA PRO A 338 3.01 56.55 -3.00
C PRO A 338 2.41 55.98 -4.28
N LYS A 339 3.18 55.99 -5.38
CA LYS A 339 2.77 55.31 -6.62
C LYS A 339 2.66 53.84 -6.35
N ILE A 340 1.51 53.25 -6.63
CA ILE A 340 1.23 51.82 -6.49
C ILE A 340 1.15 51.21 -7.90
N GLU A 341 1.99 50.22 -8.16
CA GLU A 341 1.95 49.43 -9.37
C GLU A 341 1.48 48.03 -9.03
N ILE A 342 0.59 47.43 -9.86
CA ILE A 342 0.00 46.13 -9.61
C ILE A 342 0.30 45.27 -10.82
N GLN A 343 0.93 44.13 -10.59
CA GLN A 343 1.15 43.07 -11.56
C GLN A 343 0.30 41.88 -11.17
N ARG A 344 -0.48 41.32 -12.13
CA ARG A 344 -1.20 40.05 -11.96
C ARG A 344 -0.40 38.92 -12.62
N PHE A 345 -0.17 37.83 -11.88
CA PHE A 345 0.39 36.60 -12.41
C PHE A 345 -0.72 35.71 -12.93
N LYS A 346 -0.59 35.19 -14.16
CA LYS A 346 -1.50 34.19 -14.73
C LYS A 346 -1.08 32.77 -14.41
N GLY A 347 0.22 32.56 -14.18
CA GLY A 347 0.78 31.28 -13.79
C GLY A 347 2.22 31.40 -13.27
N LEU A 348 2.74 30.29 -12.76
CA LEU A 348 4.10 30.20 -12.19
C LEU A 348 5.20 30.50 -13.22
N GLY A 349 4.93 30.25 -14.50
CA GLY A 349 5.86 30.52 -15.58
C GLY A 349 6.12 32.03 -15.82
N GLU A 350 5.23 32.91 -15.33
CA GLU A 350 5.38 34.36 -15.43
C GLU A 350 6.22 34.95 -14.26
N MET A 351 6.45 34.13 -13.23
CA MET A 351 7.28 34.52 -12.08
C MET A 351 8.77 34.26 -12.38
N ASN A 352 9.60 35.24 -12.18
CA ASN A 352 11.03 35.03 -12.24
C ASN A 352 11.50 34.21 -11.01
N PRO A 353 12.70 33.59 -11.05
CA PRO A 353 13.17 32.74 -9.96
C PRO A 353 13.26 33.43 -8.58
N SER A 354 13.54 34.73 -8.51
CA SER A 354 13.58 35.46 -7.23
C SER A 354 12.17 35.65 -6.66
N GLN A 355 11.19 35.99 -7.49
CA GLN A 355 9.79 36.11 -7.10
C GLN A 355 9.23 34.76 -6.61
N LEU A 356 9.53 33.69 -7.34
CA LEU A 356 9.10 32.35 -6.95
C LEU A 356 9.78 31.89 -5.65
N ARG A 357 11.05 32.24 -5.44
CA ARG A 357 11.75 32.00 -4.18
C ARG A 357 11.05 32.69 -3.02
N GLU A 358 10.82 34.00 -3.12
CA GLU A 358 10.24 34.82 -2.06
C GLU A 358 8.80 34.42 -1.69
N THR A 359 8.03 33.89 -2.64
CA THR A 359 6.59 33.64 -2.44
C THR A 359 6.24 32.20 -2.16
N VAL A 360 7.03 31.23 -2.69
CA VAL A 360 6.68 29.82 -2.68
C VAL A 360 7.75 28.92 -2.07
N MET A 361 9.04 29.24 -2.31
CA MET A 361 10.12 28.33 -1.90
C MET A 361 10.70 28.66 -0.53
N ASP A 362 10.83 29.94 -0.16
CA ASP A 362 11.43 30.33 1.13
C ASP A 362 10.50 29.95 2.30
N PRO A 363 10.94 29.11 3.23
CA PRO A 363 10.16 28.70 4.40
C PRO A 363 9.63 29.86 5.26
N LYS A 364 10.29 31.02 5.21
CA LYS A 364 9.95 32.19 6.03
C LYS A 364 8.79 33.01 5.46
N THR A 365 8.59 32.98 4.14
CA THR A 365 7.67 33.89 3.45
C THR A 365 6.56 33.17 2.69
N ARG A 366 6.76 31.91 2.36
CA ARG A 366 5.80 31.10 1.62
C ARG A 366 4.56 30.74 2.43
N ARG A 367 3.49 30.43 1.72
CA ARG A 367 2.27 29.92 2.31
C ARG A 367 2.01 28.49 1.86
N LEU A 368 2.00 27.56 2.82
CA LEU A 368 1.65 26.16 2.62
C LEU A 368 0.39 25.83 3.42
N VAL A 369 -0.55 25.12 2.80
CA VAL A 369 -1.75 24.58 3.45
C VAL A 369 -1.56 23.09 3.57
N GLN A 370 -1.57 22.58 4.81
CA GLN A 370 -1.46 21.14 5.06
C GLN A 370 -2.77 20.44 4.67
N LEU A 371 -2.67 19.36 3.90
CA LEU A 371 -3.82 18.54 3.56
C LEU A 371 -4.19 17.67 4.76
N THR A 372 -5.38 17.89 5.30
CA THR A 372 -5.89 17.16 6.46
C THR A 372 -7.26 16.55 6.15
N VAL A 373 -7.60 15.46 6.82
CA VAL A 373 -8.93 14.84 6.73
C VAL A 373 -9.57 14.90 8.11
N ARG A 374 -10.68 15.64 8.22
CA ARG A 374 -11.46 15.71 9.45
C ARG A 374 -12.51 14.60 9.47
N PRO A 375 -12.69 13.90 10.59
CA PRO A 375 -13.69 12.82 10.70
C PRO A 375 -15.14 13.26 10.42
N SER A 376 -15.44 14.54 10.67
CA SER A 376 -16.77 15.14 10.47
C SER A 376 -17.06 15.54 9.02
N GLU A 377 -16.07 15.55 8.14
CA GLU A 377 -16.23 15.98 6.74
C GLU A 377 -16.43 14.78 5.83
N ASN A 378 -17.49 14.82 5.03
CA ASN A 378 -17.75 13.78 4.03
C ASN A 378 -16.88 13.98 2.77
N VAL A 379 -15.55 13.94 2.97
CA VAL A 379 -14.55 14.16 1.91
C VAL A 379 -14.74 13.16 0.76
N ASN A 380 -15.03 11.91 1.08
CA ASN A 380 -15.19 10.87 0.07
C ASN A 380 -16.36 11.17 -0.87
N SER A 381 -17.54 11.55 -0.37
CA SER A 381 -18.68 11.84 -1.24
C SER A 381 -18.47 13.09 -2.09
N MET A 382 -17.73 14.08 -1.58
CA MET A 382 -17.36 15.24 -2.39
C MET A 382 -16.40 14.86 -3.51
N MET A 383 -15.39 14.04 -3.20
CA MET A 383 -14.44 13.56 -4.21
C MET A 383 -15.10 12.60 -5.22
N ASP A 384 -16.04 11.76 -4.77
CA ASP A 384 -16.88 10.95 -5.66
C ASP A 384 -17.69 11.82 -6.62
N LEU A 385 -18.32 12.88 -6.13
CA LEU A 385 -19.05 13.82 -6.96
C LEU A 385 -18.13 14.48 -8.00
N LEU A 386 -16.94 14.91 -7.59
CA LEU A 386 -16.01 15.65 -8.45
C LEU A 386 -15.30 14.75 -9.47
N LEU A 387 -14.90 13.53 -9.10
CA LEU A 387 -13.93 12.74 -9.86
C LEU A 387 -14.46 11.41 -10.38
N SER A 388 -15.49 10.80 -9.75
CA SER A 388 -16.01 9.52 -10.23
C SER A 388 -16.72 9.67 -11.58
N LYS A 389 -16.41 8.77 -12.51
CA LYS A 389 -17.06 8.71 -13.82
C LYS A 389 -18.56 8.44 -13.71
N LYS A 390 -18.97 7.65 -12.71
CA LYS A 390 -20.37 7.28 -12.47
C LYS A 390 -21.24 8.48 -12.08
N ASN A 391 -20.64 9.53 -11.50
CA ASN A 391 -21.33 10.69 -10.97
C ASN A 391 -21.36 11.90 -11.94
N ALA A 392 -21.12 11.69 -13.25
CA ALA A 392 -21.14 12.77 -14.23
C ALA A 392 -22.46 13.55 -14.28
N GLY A 393 -23.62 12.87 -14.19
CA GLY A 393 -24.94 13.48 -14.14
C GLY A 393 -25.14 14.34 -12.89
N ALA A 394 -24.83 13.78 -11.70
CA ALA A 394 -24.93 14.49 -10.43
C ALA A 394 -24.00 15.72 -10.38
N ARG A 395 -22.81 15.63 -10.96
CA ARG A 395 -21.87 16.75 -11.11
C ARG A 395 -22.42 17.85 -11.97
N LYS A 396 -23.07 17.52 -13.09
CA LYS A 396 -23.71 18.48 -13.96
C LYS A 396 -24.81 19.26 -13.20
N GLU A 397 -25.70 18.55 -12.51
CA GLU A 397 -26.76 19.19 -11.70
C GLU A 397 -26.18 20.07 -10.57
N TRP A 398 -25.10 19.61 -9.92
CA TRP A 398 -24.43 20.37 -8.89
C TRP A 398 -23.84 21.67 -9.43
N LEU A 399 -23.21 21.64 -10.63
CA LEU A 399 -22.68 22.81 -11.32
C LEU A 399 -23.81 23.77 -11.75
N GLU A 400 -24.92 23.26 -12.29
CA GLU A 400 -26.08 24.07 -12.69
C GLU A 400 -26.71 24.79 -11.49
N LYS A 401 -26.80 24.12 -10.34
CA LYS A 401 -27.35 24.71 -9.09
C LYS A 401 -26.42 25.75 -8.49
N ARG A 402 -25.10 25.57 -8.55
CA ARG A 402 -24.10 26.44 -7.92
C ARG A 402 -23.45 27.44 -8.87
N GLY A 403 -23.45 27.19 -10.17
CA GLY A 403 -22.87 28.08 -11.17
C GLY A 403 -23.52 29.48 -11.22
N LYS A 404 -24.72 29.64 -10.67
CA LYS A 404 -25.40 30.93 -10.51
C LYS A 404 -24.87 31.77 -9.32
N ILE A 405 -24.00 31.22 -8.49
CA ILE A 405 -23.47 31.87 -7.29
C ILE A 405 -22.10 32.52 -7.55
N VAL A 406 -21.43 32.10 -8.62
CA VAL A 406 -20.17 32.70 -9.06
C VAL A 406 -20.48 33.92 -9.90
N SER A 407 -20.46 35.10 -9.30
CA SER A 407 -20.34 36.35 -10.06
C SER A 407 -18.96 36.36 -10.70
N VAL A 408 -18.93 36.31 -12.03
CA VAL A 408 -17.74 36.48 -12.87
C VAL A 408 -17.16 37.88 -12.70
#